data_117f86450554061d35aac8a532c52a34
#
_entry.id   117f86450554061d35aac8a532c52a34
#
_cell.length_a   1.000
_cell.length_b   1.000
_cell.length_c   1.000
_cell.angle_alpha   90.00
_cell.angle_beta   90.00
_cell.angle_gamma   90.00
#
_symmetry.space_group_name_H-M   'P 1'
#
loop_
_entity.id
_entity.type
_entity.pdbx_description
1 polymer ?
#
loop_
_entity_poly.entity_id
_entity_poly.type
_entity_poly.pdbx_seq_one_letter_code
_entity_poly.pdbx_strand_id
1 'polypeptide(L)'
;MTTHSHLGPLAAAFHALHADAAPLVLVNVWDVASARLVEQAGAAALATSSSALSWSLGFPDGNHLPRELAMAALSRIAASTSLPVTADIETGYANVDGTFDDGELRETVRRVLAAGAVGVNFEDSGEEPLTGVEEQARRIAVVRRTAEEAGVDLFINARTDTYLSGGFPETAFAETVRRADAYLAAGADGIFVPGLLDLHVLHDLSRRIAAPLNALAGLGAPSVGELHDAGVRRISIGGNTAKAAYATVSRVAEDVLGDGNWSELAGARSHAAMDELFRRD
;
A
#
# COMPACT_ATOMS: atom_id res chain seq x y z
N MET A 1 -9.52 -26.15 8.00
CA MET A 1 -8.60 -25.45 7.08
C MET A 1 -9.46 -24.80 6.02
N THR A 2 -9.68 -23.50 6.10
CA THR A 2 -10.35 -22.71 5.05
C THR A 2 -9.37 -22.61 3.89
N THR A 3 -9.64 -23.29 2.80
CA THR A 3 -8.79 -23.22 1.61
C THR A 3 -9.10 -21.90 0.89
N HIS A 4 -8.12 -20.98 0.85
CA HIS A 4 -8.19 -19.74 0.07
C HIS A 4 -7.90 -19.99 -1.43
N SER A 5 -8.36 -21.13 -1.98
CA SER A 5 -8.08 -21.56 -3.35
C SER A 5 -8.48 -20.54 -4.42
N HIS A 6 -9.47 -19.69 -4.13
CA HIS A 6 -9.90 -18.61 -5.02
C HIS A 6 -8.88 -17.47 -5.12
N LEU A 7 -7.94 -17.33 -4.17
CA LEU A 7 -6.90 -16.29 -4.21
C LEU A 7 -5.71 -16.66 -5.09
N GLY A 8 -5.48 -17.95 -5.35
CA GLY A 8 -4.35 -18.41 -6.17
C GLY A 8 -4.23 -17.72 -7.53
N PRO A 9 -5.30 -17.67 -8.34
CA PRO A 9 -5.27 -16.95 -9.62
C PRO A 9 -5.00 -15.45 -9.48
N LEU A 10 -5.56 -14.80 -8.45
CA LEU A 10 -5.34 -13.37 -8.18
C LEU A 10 -3.90 -13.10 -7.72
N ALA A 11 -3.33 -13.96 -6.88
CA ALA A 11 -1.94 -13.86 -6.45
C ALA A 11 -1.00 -14.02 -7.66
N ALA A 12 -1.21 -15.04 -8.50
CA ALA A 12 -0.41 -15.25 -9.70
C ALA A 12 -0.50 -14.05 -10.67
N ALA A 13 -1.70 -13.50 -10.88
CA ALA A 13 -1.89 -12.30 -11.69
C ALA A 13 -1.15 -11.10 -11.09
N PHE A 14 -1.18 -10.93 -9.77
CA PHE A 14 -0.50 -9.82 -9.09
C PHE A 14 1.02 -9.92 -9.20
N HIS A 15 1.59 -11.12 -9.05
CA HIS A 15 3.02 -11.35 -9.31
C HIS A 15 3.39 -11.05 -10.76
N ALA A 16 2.58 -11.48 -11.74
CA ALA A 16 2.81 -11.22 -13.15
C ALA A 16 2.87 -9.72 -13.46
N LEU A 17 2.00 -8.89 -12.85
CA LEU A 17 2.02 -7.43 -13.02
C LEU A 17 3.34 -6.77 -12.61
N HIS A 18 4.09 -7.36 -11.69
CA HIS A 18 5.41 -6.85 -11.29
C HIS A 18 6.54 -7.32 -12.22
N ALA A 19 6.29 -8.32 -13.06
CA ALA A 19 7.23 -8.83 -14.05
C ALA A 19 7.02 -8.21 -15.44
N ASP A 20 5.94 -7.46 -15.66
CA ASP A 20 5.63 -6.82 -16.93
C ASP A 20 6.69 -5.78 -17.33
N ALA A 21 6.75 -5.49 -18.63
CA ALA A 21 7.65 -4.47 -19.17
C ALA A 21 7.34 -3.08 -18.63
N ALA A 22 6.05 -2.71 -18.51
CA ALA A 22 5.62 -1.45 -17.91
C ALA A 22 5.56 -1.54 -16.37
N PRO A 23 5.79 -0.43 -15.65
CA PRO A 23 5.67 -0.43 -14.20
C PRO A 23 4.21 -0.57 -13.76
N LEU A 24 3.95 -1.29 -12.68
CA LEU A 24 2.64 -1.36 -12.04
C LEU A 24 2.35 -0.03 -11.32
N VAL A 25 1.37 0.73 -11.80
CA VAL A 25 0.92 1.97 -11.15
C VAL A 25 -0.29 1.67 -10.26
N LEU A 26 -0.17 1.99 -8.98
CA LEU A 26 -1.19 1.76 -7.96
C LEU A 26 -1.73 3.10 -7.43
N VAL A 27 -2.92 3.45 -7.88
CA VAL A 27 -3.70 4.54 -7.29
C VAL A 27 -4.36 4.02 -6.02
N ASN A 28 -3.86 4.46 -4.86
CA ASN A 28 -4.32 3.92 -3.59
C ASN A 28 -5.76 4.33 -3.27
N VAL A 29 -6.49 3.39 -2.65
CA VAL A 29 -7.91 3.47 -2.33
C VAL A 29 -8.13 3.26 -0.83
N TRP A 30 -9.28 3.69 -0.29
CA TRP A 30 -9.60 3.59 1.14
C TRP A 30 -11.04 3.15 1.43
N ASP A 31 -11.88 3.12 0.41
CA ASP A 31 -13.27 2.67 0.47
C ASP A 31 -13.73 2.06 -0.84
N VAL A 32 -14.96 1.56 -0.87
CA VAL A 32 -15.54 0.95 -2.07
C VAL A 32 -15.72 1.96 -3.19
N ALA A 33 -16.05 3.22 -2.88
CA ALA A 33 -16.25 4.25 -3.90
C ALA A 33 -14.94 4.57 -4.62
N SER A 34 -13.87 4.82 -3.87
CA SER A 34 -12.54 5.05 -4.44
C SER A 34 -12.04 3.82 -5.23
N ALA A 35 -12.28 2.60 -4.73
CA ALA A 35 -11.92 1.36 -5.41
C ALA A 35 -12.60 1.23 -6.79
N ARG A 36 -13.91 1.44 -6.85
CA ARG A 36 -14.68 1.39 -8.10
C ARG A 36 -14.26 2.49 -9.09
N LEU A 37 -13.96 3.69 -8.59
CA LEU A 37 -13.49 4.80 -9.43
C LEU A 37 -12.12 4.50 -10.05
N VAL A 38 -11.21 3.93 -9.27
CA VAL A 38 -9.86 3.56 -9.72
C VAL A 38 -9.93 2.37 -10.70
N GLU A 39 -10.77 1.37 -10.43
CA GLU A 39 -11.03 0.25 -11.36
C GLU A 39 -11.62 0.77 -12.69
N GLN A 40 -12.63 1.66 -12.65
CA GLN A 40 -13.21 2.28 -13.84
C GLN A 40 -12.20 3.09 -14.66
N ALA A 41 -11.19 3.65 -14.01
CA ALA A 41 -10.09 4.35 -14.68
C ALA A 41 -9.07 3.42 -15.35
N GLY A 42 -9.24 2.09 -15.25
CA GLY A 42 -8.42 1.09 -15.92
C GLY A 42 -7.25 0.58 -15.09
N ALA A 43 -7.32 0.63 -13.76
CA ALA A 43 -6.31 0.04 -12.90
C ALA A 43 -6.20 -1.48 -13.13
N ALA A 44 -4.98 -2.02 -13.13
CA ALA A 44 -4.72 -3.45 -13.22
C ALA A 44 -4.76 -4.17 -11.86
N ALA A 45 -4.61 -3.42 -10.77
CA ALA A 45 -4.71 -3.89 -9.39
C ALA A 45 -5.08 -2.73 -8.47
N LEU A 46 -5.57 -3.01 -7.28
CA LEU A 46 -5.87 -2.02 -6.25
C LEU A 46 -4.91 -2.15 -5.07
N ALA A 47 -4.56 -1.02 -4.47
CA ALA A 47 -3.77 -0.95 -3.24
C ALA A 47 -4.51 -0.10 -2.20
N THR A 48 -4.62 -0.57 -0.97
CA THR A 48 -5.08 0.32 0.11
C THR A 48 -3.97 1.26 0.56
N SER A 49 -4.34 2.30 1.31
CA SER A 49 -3.41 3.18 2.01
C SER A 49 -3.81 3.21 3.49
N SER A 50 -2.87 2.89 4.38
CA SER A 50 -3.06 2.96 5.83
C SER A 50 -3.54 4.34 6.28
N SER A 51 -2.85 5.40 5.83
CA SER A 51 -3.19 6.78 6.17
C SER A 51 -4.60 7.17 5.70
N ALA A 52 -4.96 6.84 4.46
CA ALA A 52 -6.28 7.16 3.92
C ALA A 52 -7.41 6.41 4.64
N LEU A 53 -7.19 5.12 4.97
CA LEU A 53 -8.11 4.32 5.79
C LEU A 53 -8.27 4.93 7.18
N SER A 54 -7.15 5.23 7.85
CA SER A 54 -7.15 5.82 9.19
C SER A 54 -7.93 7.12 9.22
N TRP A 55 -7.64 8.07 8.33
CA TRP A 55 -8.34 9.36 8.27
C TRP A 55 -9.84 9.19 7.98
N SER A 56 -10.22 8.28 7.09
CA SER A 56 -11.64 8.04 6.76
C SER A 56 -12.44 7.49 7.94
N LEU A 57 -11.77 6.85 8.88
CA LEU A 57 -12.36 6.23 10.07
C LEU A 57 -12.12 7.05 11.36
N GLY A 58 -11.51 8.25 11.25
CA GLY A 58 -11.31 9.18 12.37
C GLY A 58 -10.07 8.90 13.21
N PHE A 59 -9.08 8.20 12.67
CA PHE A 59 -7.82 7.90 13.35
C PHE A 59 -6.65 8.62 12.67
N PRO A 60 -5.59 8.98 13.40
CA PRO A 60 -4.33 9.39 12.80
C PRO A 60 -3.64 8.18 12.12
N ASP A 61 -2.70 8.45 11.22
CA ASP A 61 -1.82 7.44 10.61
C ASP A 61 -0.80 6.90 11.62
N GLY A 62 -0.18 5.76 11.35
CA GLY A 62 0.89 5.20 12.16
C GLY A 62 0.43 4.22 13.26
N ASN A 63 -0.19 3.13 12.87
CA ASN A 63 -0.66 2.03 13.73
C ASN A 63 -1.74 2.42 14.77
N HIS A 64 -2.45 3.52 14.57
CA HIS A 64 -3.54 3.94 15.46
C HIS A 64 -4.90 3.34 15.09
N LEU A 65 -5.07 2.91 13.85
CA LEU A 65 -6.32 2.28 13.41
C LEU A 65 -6.40 0.84 13.97
N PRO A 66 -7.47 0.48 14.71
CA PRO A 66 -7.67 -0.90 15.13
C PRO A 66 -7.71 -1.88 13.95
N ARG A 67 -6.98 -2.98 14.07
CA ARG A 67 -6.89 -4.03 13.03
C ARG A 67 -8.26 -4.46 12.50
N GLU A 68 -9.24 -4.62 13.38
CA GLU A 68 -10.59 -5.04 13.03
C GLU A 68 -11.25 -4.08 12.03
N LEU A 69 -11.09 -2.78 12.21
CA LEU A 69 -11.64 -1.76 11.31
C LEU A 69 -10.90 -1.76 9.97
N ALA A 70 -9.57 -1.89 9.99
CA ALA A 70 -8.77 -1.99 8.78
C ALA A 70 -9.16 -3.22 7.95
N MET A 71 -9.30 -4.39 8.57
CA MET A 71 -9.68 -5.64 7.90
C MET A 71 -11.14 -5.60 7.40
N ALA A 72 -12.05 -4.96 8.12
CA ALA A 72 -13.43 -4.77 7.67
C ALA A 72 -13.50 -3.87 6.42
N ALA A 73 -12.72 -2.79 6.36
CA ALA A 73 -12.62 -1.92 5.19
C ALA A 73 -11.99 -2.69 4.00
N LEU A 74 -10.87 -3.38 4.23
CA LEU A 74 -10.20 -4.19 3.23
C LEU A 74 -11.13 -5.25 2.61
N SER A 75 -11.90 -5.95 3.44
CA SER A 75 -12.86 -6.97 2.97
C SER A 75 -13.94 -6.36 2.07
N ARG A 76 -14.44 -5.17 2.37
CA ARG A 76 -15.41 -4.46 1.51
C ARG A 76 -14.80 -4.04 0.18
N ILE A 77 -13.57 -3.53 0.20
CA ILE A 77 -12.83 -3.14 -1.01
C ILE A 77 -12.61 -4.39 -1.88
N ALA A 78 -12.03 -5.45 -1.34
CA ALA A 78 -11.75 -6.67 -2.09
C ALA A 78 -13.02 -7.33 -2.65
N ALA A 79 -14.13 -7.32 -1.90
CA ALA A 79 -15.42 -7.84 -2.37
C ALA A 79 -16.08 -6.99 -3.46
N SER A 80 -15.61 -5.76 -3.71
CA SER A 80 -16.18 -4.84 -4.70
C SER A 80 -15.55 -4.95 -6.08
N THR A 81 -14.48 -5.72 -6.25
CA THR A 81 -13.68 -5.80 -7.48
C THR A 81 -13.30 -7.24 -7.80
N SER A 82 -12.98 -7.51 -9.06
CA SER A 82 -12.32 -8.74 -9.49
C SER A 82 -10.79 -8.60 -9.65
N LEU A 83 -10.26 -7.40 -9.45
CA LEU A 83 -8.83 -7.13 -9.56
C LEU A 83 -8.07 -7.64 -8.33
N PRO A 84 -6.77 -7.97 -8.48
CA PRO A 84 -5.90 -8.21 -7.34
C PRO A 84 -5.88 -7.00 -6.38
N VAL A 85 -5.95 -7.27 -5.08
CA VAL A 85 -5.87 -6.23 -4.04
C VAL A 85 -4.65 -6.46 -3.17
N THR A 86 -3.87 -5.40 -2.93
CA THR A 86 -2.77 -5.40 -1.96
C THR A 86 -3.11 -4.48 -0.79
N ALA A 87 -2.86 -4.94 0.43
CA ALA A 87 -3.17 -4.22 1.66
C ALA A 87 -1.93 -3.53 2.22
N ASP A 88 -2.07 -2.28 2.65
CA ASP A 88 -1.09 -1.62 3.50
C ASP A 88 -1.40 -2.01 4.95
N ILE A 89 -0.50 -2.79 5.56
CA ILE A 89 -0.68 -3.32 6.92
C ILE A 89 0.26 -2.68 7.93
N GLU A 90 0.88 -1.57 7.59
CA GLU A 90 1.81 -0.82 8.44
C GLU A 90 2.89 -1.77 9.03
N THR A 91 3.08 -1.78 10.33
CA THR A 91 4.01 -2.69 11.03
C THR A 91 3.38 -4.05 11.40
N GLY A 92 2.19 -4.36 10.86
CA GLY A 92 1.47 -5.61 11.08
C GLY A 92 0.40 -5.57 12.17
N TYR A 93 -0.02 -4.36 12.61
CA TYR A 93 -1.02 -4.17 13.67
C TYR A 93 -0.65 -4.93 14.95
N ALA A 94 0.59 -4.72 15.43
CA ALA A 94 1.08 -5.26 16.69
C ALA A 94 0.20 -4.81 17.88
N ASN A 95 0.36 -5.47 19.01
CA ASN A 95 -0.44 -5.22 20.22
C ASN A 95 -0.49 -3.74 20.63
N VAL A 96 -1.59 -3.35 21.24
CA VAL A 96 -1.86 -1.99 21.76
C VAL A 96 -0.77 -1.49 22.75
N ASP A 97 -0.02 -2.42 23.38
CA ASP A 97 1.07 -2.13 24.31
C ASP A 97 2.46 -2.02 23.64
N GLY A 98 2.51 -2.07 22.30
CA GLY A 98 3.76 -1.98 21.53
C GLY A 98 4.61 -3.26 21.57
N THR A 99 4.17 -4.31 22.26
CA THR A 99 4.86 -5.61 22.20
C THR A 99 4.59 -6.27 20.86
N PHE A 100 5.64 -6.75 20.20
CA PHE A 100 5.49 -7.50 18.96
C PHE A 100 5.34 -8.99 19.27
N ASP A 101 4.19 -9.54 18.90
CA ASP A 101 3.89 -10.97 19.04
C ASP A 101 3.72 -11.60 17.65
N ASP A 102 4.46 -12.66 17.38
CA ASP A 102 4.34 -13.45 16.16
C ASP A 102 2.94 -14.01 15.97
N GLY A 103 2.22 -14.32 17.05
CA GLY A 103 0.84 -14.78 17.00
C GLY A 103 -0.09 -13.74 16.43
N GLU A 104 0.05 -12.50 16.84
CA GLU A 104 -0.73 -11.37 16.35
C GLU A 104 -0.41 -11.04 14.88
N LEU A 105 0.87 -11.09 14.48
CA LEU A 105 1.25 -10.91 13.09
C LEU A 105 0.67 -12.03 12.20
N ARG A 106 0.72 -13.29 12.64
CA ARG A 106 0.08 -14.42 11.94
C ARG A 106 -1.42 -14.22 11.82
N GLU A 107 -2.08 -13.72 12.86
CA GLU A 107 -3.50 -13.42 12.82
C GLU A 107 -3.82 -12.29 11.84
N THR A 108 -2.99 -11.24 11.79
CA THR A 108 -3.12 -10.17 10.78
C THR A 108 -3.05 -10.74 9.37
N VAL A 109 -2.05 -11.57 9.06
CA VAL A 109 -1.91 -12.20 7.73
C VAL A 109 -3.12 -13.07 7.38
N ARG A 110 -3.60 -13.89 8.32
CA ARG A 110 -4.80 -14.72 8.09
C ARG A 110 -6.02 -13.86 7.77
N ARG A 111 -6.20 -12.75 8.46
CA ARG A 111 -7.31 -11.81 8.21
C ARG A 111 -7.17 -11.07 6.90
N VAL A 112 -5.96 -10.69 6.50
CA VAL A 112 -5.67 -10.12 5.16
C VAL A 112 -6.10 -11.08 4.06
N LEU A 113 -5.72 -12.36 4.17
CA LEU A 113 -6.11 -13.39 3.21
C LEU A 113 -7.62 -13.65 3.25
N ALA A 114 -8.22 -13.71 4.44
CA ALA A 114 -9.67 -13.87 4.60
C ALA A 114 -10.46 -12.68 4.04
N ALA A 115 -9.88 -11.46 4.06
CA ALA A 115 -10.45 -10.27 3.45
C ALA A 115 -10.35 -10.27 1.91
N GLY A 116 -9.52 -11.14 1.32
CA GLY A 116 -9.39 -11.28 -0.15
C GLY A 116 -8.17 -10.59 -0.76
N ALA A 117 -7.25 -10.06 0.03
CA ALA A 117 -6.02 -9.47 -0.50
C ALA A 117 -4.96 -10.54 -0.82
N VAL A 118 -4.16 -10.27 -1.85
CA VAL A 118 -3.09 -11.16 -2.37
C VAL A 118 -1.70 -10.51 -2.31
N GLY A 119 -1.60 -9.35 -1.70
CA GLY A 119 -0.33 -8.68 -1.43
C GLY A 119 -0.42 -7.83 -0.18
N VAL A 120 0.74 -7.47 0.38
CA VAL A 120 0.86 -6.55 1.51
C VAL A 120 2.02 -5.58 1.32
N ASN A 121 1.86 -4.32 1.80
CA ASN A 121 3.01 -3.52 2.23
C ASN A 121 3.21 -3.79 3.72
N PHE A 122 4.45 -4.06 4.10
CA PHE A 122 4.83 -4.34 5.48
C PHE A 122 6.11 -3.59 5.81
N GLU A 123 6.07 -2.69 6.78
CA GLU A 123 7.11 -1.69 6.99
C GLU A 123 7.94 -1.93 8.25
N ASP A 124 9.15 -1.38 8.21
CA ASP A 124 10.08 -1.38 9.34
C ASP A 124 10.03 -0.08 10.17
N SER A 125 9.08 0.81 9.85
CA SER A 125 8.86 2.04 10.60
C SER A 125 8.43 1.74 12.05
N GLY A 126 8.71 2.68 12.93
CA GLY A 126 8.40 2.61 14.34
C GLY A 126 8.70 3.96 14.97
N GLU A 127 8.60 4.04 16.31
CA GLU A 127 9.26 5.13 17.02
C GLU A 127 10.76 5.00 16.75
N GLU A 128 11.44 6.10 16.33
CA GLU A 128 12.87 6.06 16.02
C GLU A 128 13.68 5.34 17.13
N PRO A 129 14.62 4.48 16.78
CA PRO A 129 15.09 4.12 15.43
C PRO A 129 14.21 3.10 14.71
N LEU A 130 14.38 2.95 13.38
CA LEU A 130 13.73 1.89 12.59
C LEU A 130 13.93 0.53 13.24
N THR A 131 12.96 -0.36 13.08
CA THR A 131 13.08 -1.77 13.51
C THR A 131 14.41 -2.36 13.02
N GLY A 132 15.12 -3.06 13.91
CA GLY A 132 16.40 -3.72 13.56
C GLY A 132 16.23 -4.65 12.36
N VAL A 133 17.26 -4.70 11.49
CA VAL A 133 17.17 -5.44 10.22
C VAL A 133 16.87 -6.92 10.43
N GLU A 134 17.54 -7.56 11.37
CA GLU A 134 17.38 -8.97 11.69
C GLU A 134 15.96 -9.26 12.23
N GLU A 135 15.43 -8.35 13.05
CA GLU A 135 14.09 -8.46 13.60
C GLU A 135 13.04 -8.27 12.50
N GLN A 136 13.18 -7.27 11.63
CA GLN A 136 12.24 -7.08 10.53
C GLN A 136 12.30 -8.23 9.52
N ALA A 137 13.48 -8.75 9.21
CA ALA A 137 13.63 -9.95 8.39
C ALA A 137 12.93 -11.16 9.02
N ARG A 138 13.08 -11.36 10.35
CA ARG A 138 12.36 -12.41 11.08
C ARG A 138 10.84 -12.26 10.97
N ARG A 139 10.32 -11.02 11.09
CA ARG A 139 8.89 -10.71 10.94
C ARG A 139 8.41 -11.02 9.52
N ILE A 140 9.15 -10.62 8.49
CA ILE A 140 8.85 -10.94 7.09
C ILE A 140 8.76 -12.46 6.89
N ALA A 141 9.69 -13.23 7.46
CA ALA A 141 9.64 -14.70 7.40
C ALA A 141 8.39 -15.28 8.11
N VAL A 142 7.86 -14.63 9.14
CA VAL A 142 6.58 -15.02 9.77
C VAL A 142 5.42 -14.76 8.80
N VAL A 143 5.38 -13.60 8.12
CA VAL A 143 4.37 -13.27 7.11
C VAL A 143 4.39 -14.31 5.98
N ARG A 144 5.57 -14.59 5.41
CA ARG A 144 5.76 -15.57 4.32
C ARG A 144 5.24 -16.94 4.72
N ARG A 145 5.71 -17.49 5.82
CA ARG A 145 5.30 -18.83 6.30
C ARG A 145 3.80 -18.91 6.56
N THR A 146 3.20 -17.85 7.10
CA THR A 146 1.75 -17.84 7.37
C THR A 146 0.94 -17.88 6.07
N ALA A 147 1.38 -17.19 5.06
CA ALA A 147 0.74 -17.20 3.73
C ALA A 147 0.91 -18.57 3.04
N GLU A 148 2.10 -19.16 3.11
CA GLU A 148 2.38 -20.52 2.59
C GLU A 148 1.52 -21.59 3.30
N GLU A 149 1.40 -21.52 4.63
CA GLU A 149 0.52 -22.41 5.43
C GLU A 149 -0.95 -22.29 5.00
N ALA A 150 -1.37 -21.10 4.52
CA ALA A 150 -2.70 -20.86 3.96
C ALA A 150 -2.83 -21.23 2.48
N GLY A 151 -1.75 -21.63 1.81
CA GLY A 151 -1.72 -22.00 0.39
C GLY A 151 -1.83 -20.82 -0.57
N VAL A 152 -1.43 -19.62 -0.16
CA VAL A 152 -1.46 -18.41 -0.98
C VAL A 152 -0.05 -17.86 -1.18
N ASP A 153 0.31 -17.61 -2.43
CA ASP A 153 1.56 -16.92 -2.79
C ASP A 153 1.36 -15.41 -2.63
N LEU A 154 1.38 -14.95 -1.37
CA LEU A 154 1.16 -13.55 -1.00
C LEU A 154 2.35 -12.70 -1.44
N PHE A 155 2.12 -11.63 -2.22
CA PHE A 155 3.17 -10.69 -2.59
C PHE A 155 3.53 -9.80 -1.39
N ILE A 156 4.74 -9.93 -0.87
CA ILE A 156 5.24 -9.14 0.26
C ILE A 156 6.11 -8.00 -0.28
N ASN A 157 5.58 -6.79 -0.25
CA ASN A 157 6.31 -5.56 -0.58
C ASN A 157 6.89 -4.98 0.70
N ALA A 158 8.13 -5.35 1.02
CA ALA A 158 8.78 -4.89 2.24
C ALA A 158 9.15 -3.41 2.11
N ARG A 159 8.56 -2.58 2.98
CA ARG A 159 8.84 -1.14 3.04
C ARG A 159 9.96 -0.88 4.04
N THR A 160 10.90 -0.02 3.62
CA THR A 160 11.90 0.53 4.52
C THR A 160 11.91 2.05 4.47
N ASP A 161 11.81 2.68 5.64
CA ASP A 161 11.69 4.12 5.78
C ASP A 161 13.04 4.85 5.91
N THR A 162 14.09 4.27 5.36
CA THR A 162 15.46 4.80 5.40
C THR A 162 15.61 6.21 4.82
N TYR A 163 14.72 6.63 3.92
CA TYR A 163 14.69 7.97 3.34
C TYR A 163 13.61 8.88 3.96
N LEU A 164 12.75 8.36 4.83
CA LEU A 164 11.77 9.15 5.58
C LEU A 164 12.27 9.46 7.00
N SER A 165 12.96 8.51 7.64
CA SER A 165 13.56 8.73 8.94
C SER A 165 14.79 9.63 8.79
N GLY A 166 14.84 10.74 9.50
CA GLY A 166 15.98 11.68 9.47
C GLY A 166 17.30 11.10 9.99
N GLY A 167 17.33 9.79 10.33
CA GLY A 167 18.46 9.14 11.00
C GLY A 167 19.62 8.69 10.11
N PHE A 168 19.46 8.62 8.76
CA PHE A 168 20.47 8.03 7.87
C PHE A 168 20.81 8.86 6.60
N PRO A 169 20.85 10.19 6.60
CA PRO A 169 20.96 10.96 5.36
C PRO A 169 22.23 10.65 4.55
N GLU A 170 23.34 10.35 5.22
CA GLU A 170 24.62 10.05 4.55
C GLU A 170 24.82 8.55 4.23
N THR A 171 24.05 7.68 4.88
CA THR A 171 24.20 6.22 4.76
C THR A 171 22.94 5.54 4.24
N ALA A 172 21.89 6.30 3.91
CA ALA A 172 20.58 5.78 3.50
C ALA A 172 20.69 4.75 2.36
N PHE A 173 21.50 4.99 1.36
CA PHE A 173 21.69 4.05 0.25
C PHE A 173 22.21 2.69 0.74
N ALA A 174 23.32 2.68 1.47
CA ALA A 174 23.93 1.44 1.96
C ALA A 174 23.00 0.71 2.94
N GLU A 175 22.32 1.45 3.81
CA GLU A 175 21.35 0.89 4.75
C GLU A 175 20.13 0.31 4.03
N THR A 176 19.61 1.00 3.00
CA THR A 176 18.51 0.48 2.17
C THR A 176 18.92 -0.83 1.50
N VAL A 177 20.10 -0.92 0.93
CA VAL A 177 20.63 -2.14 0.31
C VAL A 177 20.74 -3.27 1.34
N ARG A 178 21.32 -2.99 2.52
CA ARG A 178 21.47 -3.98 3.59
C ARG A 178 20.12 -4.53 4.05
N ARG A 179 19.12 -3.66 4.22
CA ARG A 179 17.75 -4.05 4.57
C ARG A 179 17.09 -4.85 3.46
N ALA A 180 17.19 -4.39 2.22
CA ALA A 180 16.64 -5.07 1.06
C ALA A 180 17.18 -6.51 0.93
N ASP A 181 18.50 -6.70 1.03
CA ASP A 181 19.15 -8.01 0.95
C ASP A 181 18.59 -8.95 2.06
N ALA A 182 18.46 -8.47 3.30
CA ALA A 182 17.92 -9.24 4.41
C ALA A 182 16.43 -9.57 4.25
N TYR A 183 15.63 -8.61 3.76
CA TYR A 183 14.18 -8.76 3.58
C TYR A 183 13.86 -9.73 2.44
N LEU A 184 14.59 -9.64 1.34
CA LEU A 184 14.47 -10.59 0.23
C LEU A 184 14.89 -12.01 0.65
N ALA A 185 15.97 -12.15 1.40
CA ALA A 185 16.38 -13.45 1.96
C ALA A 185 15.33 -14.03 2.93
N ALA A 186 14.54 -13.18 3.58
CA ALA A 186 13.44 -13.57 4.47
C ALA A 186 12.11 -13.87 3.74
N GLY A 187 12.05 -13.67 2.42
CA GLY A 187 10.87 -13.99 1.60
C GLY A 187 10.04 -12.78 1.17
N ALA A 188 10.57 -11.56 1.19
CA ALA A 188 9.94 -10.44 0.51
C ALA A 188 10.05 -10.61 -1.02
N ASP A 189 9.06 -10.11 -1.76
CA ASP A 189 9.00 -10.17 -3.24
C ASP A 189 9.36 -8.82 -3.89
N GLY A 190 9.25 -7.73 -3.15
CA GLY A 190 9.57 -6.38 -3.60
C GLY A 190 10.03 -5.51 -2.46
N ILE A 191 10.68 -4.41 -2.81
CA ILE A 191 11.20 -3.42 -1.85
C ILE A 191 10.54 -2.07 -2.09
N PHE A 192 9.99 -1.47 -1.06
CA PHE A 192 9.37 -0.16 -1.09
C PHE A 192 10.19 0.86 -0.32
N VAL A 193 10.59 1.94 -0.99
CA VAL A 193 11.45 2.98 -0.42
C VAL A 193 10.73 4.34 -0.55
N PRO A 194 9.80 4.67 0.34
CA PRO A 194 9.14 5.98 0.32
C PRO A 194 10.13 7.09 0.68
N GLY A 195 9.84 8.33 0.21
CA GLY A 195 10.72 9.48 0.44
C GLY A 195 11.85 9.64 -0.59
N LEU A 196 12.13 8.61 -1.38
CA LEU A 196 13.14 8.64 -2.42
C LEU A 196 12.50 8.87 -3.81
N LEU A 197 12.87 9.98 -4.46
CA LEU A 197 12.46 10.34 -5.83
C LEU A 197 13.62 10.83 -6.70
N ASP A 198 14.85 10.81 -6.19
CA ASP A 198 16.06 11.08 -6.99
C ASP A 198 16.26 9.93 -7.99
N LEU A 199 16.19 10.24 -9.29
CA LEU A 199 16.23 9.25 -10.36
C LEU A 199 17.58 8.52 -10.45
N HIS A 200 18.70 9.20 -10.11
CA HIS A 200 20.01 8.56 -10.11
C HIS A 200 20.12 7.54 -8.98
N VAL A 201 19.67 7.90 -7.80
CA VAL A 201 19.68 7.00 -6.64
C VAL A 201 18.72 5.83 -6.86
N LEU A 202 17.52 6.08 -7.42
CA LEU A 202 16.56 5.02 -7.80
C LEU A 202 17.16 4.07 -8.82
N HIS A 203 17.87 4.60 -9.84
CA HIS A 203 18.57 3.78 -10.85
C HIS A 203 19.62 2.88 -10.20
N ASP A 204 20.46 3.43 -9.34
CA ASP A 204 21.51 2.66 -8.67
C ASP A 204 20.94 1.59 -7.72
N LEU A 205 19.86 1.92 -6.97
CA LEU A 205 19.14 0.94 -6.14
C LEU A 205 18.49 -0.17 -6.98
N SER A 206 17.84 0.17 -8.10
CA SER A 206 17.19 -0.81 -8.97
C SER A 206 18.17 -1.82 -9.58
N ARG A 207 19.43 -1.42 -9.78
CA ARG A 207 20.49 -2.32 -10.25
C ARG A 207 21.10 -3.18 -9.14
N ARG A 208 21.00 -2.72 -7.90
CA ARG A 208 21.60 -3.40 -6.74
C ARG A 208 20.61 -4.34 -6.05
N ILE A 209 19.33 -4.01 -6.08
CA ILE A 209 18.25 -4.79 -5.48
C ILE A 209 17.67 -5.75 -6.53
N ALA A 210 17.78 -7.06 -6.28
CA ALA A 210 17.34 -8.09 -7.21
C ALA A 210 15.84 -8.38 -7.09
N ALA A 211 15.01 -7.33 -7.00
CA ALA A 211 13.55 -7.43 -6.86
C ALA A 211 12.86 -6.15 -7.39
N PRO A 212 11.55 -6.17 -7.67
CA PRO A 212 10.78 -4.98 -8.00
C PRO A 212 10.95 -3.88 -6.96
N LEU A 213 11.43 -2.70 -7.40
CA LEU A 213 11.53 -1.50 -6.57
C LEU A 213 10.24 -0.71 -6.67
N ASN A 214 9.63 -0.36 -5.52
CA ASN A 214 8.48 0.51 -5.42
C ASN A 214 8.89 1.90 -4.96
N ALA A 215 8.45 2.93 -5.70
CA ALA A 215 8.55 4.33 -5.32
C ALA A 215 7.18 4.88 -4.89
N LEU A 216 7.19 5.87 -3.97
CA LEU A 216 6.02 6.64 -3.58
C LEU A 216 6.01 7.96 -4.35
N ALA A 217 5.10 8.08 -5.31
CA ALA A 217 4.95 9.29 -6.11
C ALA A 217 3.87 10.23 -5.54
N GLY A 218 3.92 11.49 -5.97
CA GLY A 218 2.95 12.51 -5.59
C GLY A 218 3.15 13.79 -6.38
N LEU A 219 2.62 14.90 -5.90
CA LEU A 219 2.80 16.19 -6.54
C LEU A 219 4.29 16.55 -6.64
N GLY A 220 4.76 16.87 -7.85
CA GLY A 220 6.17 17.20 -8.13
C GLY A 220 7.08 15.97 -8.30
N ALA A 221 6.57 14.73 -8.21
CA ALA A 221 7.34 13.54 -8.52
C ALA A 221 7.69 13.47 -10.02
N PRO A 222 8.75 12.76 -10.39
CA PRO A 222 9.03 12.40 -11.78
C PRO A 222 7.84 11.66 -12.41
N SER A 223 7.70 11.75 -13.72
CA SER A 223 6.66 11.02 -14.45
C SER A 223 6.80 9.50 -14.30
N VAL A 224 5.73 8.78 -14.61
CA VAL A 224 5.76 7.29 -14.64
C VAL A 224 6.86 6.78 -15.57
N GLY A 225 7.06 7.44 -16.72
CA GLY A 225 8.13 7.08 -17.67
C GLY A 225 9.52 7.27 -17.10
N GLU A 226 9.81 8.42 -16.48
CA GLU A 226 11.11 8.69 -15.86
C GLU A 226 11.41 7.74 -14.69
N LEU A 227 10.41 7.43 -13.87
CA LEU A 227 10.55 6.43 -12.80
C LEU A 227 10.83 5.02 -13.37
N HIS A 228 10.13 4.67 -14.46
CA HIS A 228 10.37 3.41 -15.15
C HIS A 228 11.80 3.32 -15.73
N ASP A 229 12.27 4.37 -16.39
CA ASP A 229 13.61 4.46 -16.95
C ASP A 229 14.69 4.38 -15.86
N ALA A 230 14.39 4.85 -14.65
CA ALA A 230 15.22 4.66 -13.46
C ALA A 230 15.15 3.24 -12.87
N GLY A 231 14.35 2.33 -13.45
CA GLY A 231 14.25 0.93 -13.03
C GLY A 231 13.18 0.64 -11.99
N VAL A 232 12.33 1.62 -11.65
CA VAL A 232 11.18 1.42 -10.77
C VAL A 232 10.15 0.52 -11.46
N ARG A 233 9.66 -0.51 -10.75
CA ARG A 233 8.69 -1.49 -11.27
C ARG A 233 7.31 -1.37 -10.65
N ARG A 234 7.19 -0.67 -9.53
CA ARG A 234 5.93 -0.38 -8.85
C ARG A 234 5.92 1.09 -8.42
N ILE A 235 4.82 1.77 -8.68
CA ILE A 235 4.62 3.18 -8.32
C ILE A 235 3.32 3.26 -7.55
N SER A 236 3.37 3.67 -6.29
CA SER A 236 2.19 3.94 -5.46
C SER A 236 2.08 5.42 -5.16
N ILE A 237 0.88 5.89 -4.80
CA ILE A 237 0.65 7.30 -4.46
C ILE A 237 0.18 7.50 -3.02
N GLY A 238 0.07 6.43 -2.23
CA GLY A 238 -0.26 6.47 -0.81
C GLY A 238 -1.55 7.25 -0.52
N GLY A 239 -1.56 8.03 0.53
CA GLY A 239 -2.71 8.85 0.94
C GLY A 239 -3.01 10.06 0.05
N ASN A 240 -2.27 10.29 -1.05
CA ASN A 240 -2.42 11.52 -1.84
C ASN A 240 -3.80 11.65 -2.51
N THR A 241 -4.41 10.54 -2.92
CA THR A 241 -5.77 10.53 -3.48
C THR A 241 -6.80 11.00 -2.44
N ALA A 242 -6.71 10.50 -1.21
CA ALA A 242 -7.58 10.90 -0.13
C ALA A 242 -7.36 12.36 0.27
N LYS A 243 -6.10 12.82 0.35
CA LYS A 243 -5.78 14.24 0.56
C LYS A 243 -6.43 15.15 -0.47
N ALA A 244 -6.38 14.77 -1.75
CA ALA A 244 -7.02 15.53 -2.83
C ALA A 244 -8.55 15.55 -2.68
N ALA A 245 -9.17 14.42 -2.32
CA ALA A 245 -10.60 14.33 -2.05
C ALA A 245 -11.01 15.22 -0.86
N TYR A 246 -10.28 15.16 0.26
CA TYR A 246 -10.56 15.97 1.43
C TYR A 246 -10.29 17.46 1.20
N ALA A 247 -9.28 17.83 0.40
CA ALA A 247 -9.09 19.20 -0.02
C ALA A 247 -10.29 19.75 -0.83
N THR A 248 -10.92 18.89 -1.63
CA THR A 248 -12.16 19.27 -2.34
C THR A 248 -13.31 19.48 -1.35
N VAL A 249 -13.46 18.61 -0.34
CA VAL A 249 -14.47 18.80 0.71
C VAL A 249 -14.27 20.11 1.46
N SER A 250 -13.01 20.47 1.81
CA SER A 250 -12.69 21.74 2.47
C SER A 250 -13.11 22.94 1.61
N ARG A 251 -12.72 22.97 0.33
CA ARG A 251 -13.08 24.06 -0.58
C ARG A 251 -14.59 24.22 -0.74
N VAL A 252 -15.32 23.12 -0.92
CA VAL A 252 -16.79 23.14 -0.99
C VAL A 252 -17.40 23.70 0.29
N ALA A 253 -16.92 23.28 1.45
CA ALA A 253 -17.41 23.76 2.74
C ALA A 253 -17.12 25.27 2.92
N GLU A 254 -15.93 25.73 2.58
CA GLU A 254 -15.53 27.15 2.63
C GLU A 254 -16.39 28.01 1.71
N ASP A 255 -16.63 27.59 0.46
CA ASP A 255 -17.45 28.28 -0.53
C ASP A 255 -18.91 28.42 -0.06
N VAL A 256 -19.50 27.32 0.38
CA VAL A 256 -20.92 27.27 0.80
C VAL A 256 -21.15 28.00 2.13
N LEU A 257 -20.32 27.77 3.13
CA LEU A 257 -20.49 28.34 4.47
C LEU A 257 -19.96 29.78 4.57
N GLY A 258 -19.03 30.18 3.70
CA GLY A 258 -18.52 31.56 3.64
C GLY A 258 -19.40 32.45 2.79
N ASP A 259 -19.33 32.30 1.47
CA ASP A 259 -19.96 33.19 0.51
C ASP A 259 -21.35 32.73 0.03
N GLY A 260 -21.81 31.56 0.45
CA GLY A 260 -23.08 30.97 0.02
C GLY A 260 -23.09 30.55 -1.45
N ASN A 261 -21.93 30.28 -2.03
CA ASN A 261 -21.76 29.86 -3.41
C ASN A 261 -21.74 28.34 -3.55
N TRP A 262 -21.86 27.87 -4.78
CA TRP A 262 -21.88 26.45 -5.15
C TRP A 262 -20.84 26.14 -6.25
N SER A 263 -19.91 27.03 -6.49
CA SER A 263 -18.96 26.96 -7.60
C SER A 263 -18.01 25.78 -7.49
N GLU A 264 -17.60 25.42 -6.28
CA GLU A 264 -16.71 24.29 -6.00
C GLU A 264 -17.37 22.92 -6.23
N LEU A 265 -18.70 22.86 -6.45
CA LEU A 265 -19.40 21.65 -6.89
C LEU A 265 -19.32 21.43 -8.41
N ALA A 266 -18.70 22.34 -9.16
CA ALA A 266 -18.51 22.17 -10.59
C ALA A 266 -17.72 20.89 -10.89
N GLY A 267 -18.24 20.04 -11.80
CA GLY A 267 -17.65 18.76 -12.14
C GLY A 267 -17.99 17.59 -11.20
N ALA A 268 -18.84 17.82 -10.18
CA ALA A 268 -19.33 16.74 -9.35
C ALA A 268 -20.10 15.69 -10.19
N ARG A 269 -19.92 14.41 -9.87
CA ARG A 269 -20.66 13.34 -10.52
C ARG A 269 -22.16 13.44 -10.22
N SER A 270 -23.00 13.14 -11.19
CA SER A 270 -24.45 13.06 -10.95
C SER A 270 -24.79 11.92 -10.00
N HIS A 271 -25.96 12.01 -9.34
CA HIS A 271 -26.49 10.93 -8.49
C HIS A 271 -26.53 9.59 -9.24
N ALA A 272 -27.06 9.58 -10.47
CA ALA A 272 -27.12 8.37 -11.29
C ALA A 272 -25.73 7.80 -11.62
N ALA A 273 -24.75 8.63 -11.88
CA ALA A 273 -23.38 8.20 -12.16
C ALA A 273 -22.67 7.65 -10.89
N MET A 274 -23.05 8.12 -9.71
CA MET A 274 -22.57 7.53 -8.46
C MET A 274 -23.23 6.19 -8.20
N ASP A 275 -24.56 6.06 -8.34
CA ASP A 275 -25.27 4.80 -8.14
C ASP A 275 -24.79 3.70 -9.08
N GLU A 276 -24.47 4.05 -10.33
CA GLU A 276 -23.96 3.13 -11.34
C GLU A 276 -22.66 2.45 -10.91
N LEU A 277 -21.79 3.12 -10.15
CA LEU A 277 -20.55 2.53 -9.62
C LEU A 277 -20.81 1.30 -8.75
N PHE A 278 -21.98 1.19 -8.14
CA PHE A 278 -22.31 0.14 -7.18
C PHE A 278 -23.28 -0.91 -7.72
N ARG A 279 -23.76 -0.74 -8.95
CA ARG A 279 -24.54 -1.80 -9.62
C ARG A 279 -23.62 -2.98 -9.91
N ARG A 280 -24.07 -4.16 -9.54
CA ARG A 280 -23.43 -5.44 -9.90
C ARG A 280 -24.20 -6.00 -11.08
N ASP A 281 -23.47 -6.38 -12.12
CA ASP A 281 -24.02 -7.18 -13.25
C ASP A 281 -24.45 -8.56 -12.76
#